data_653b0a53442ad6623558c372c0b018c0
#
_entry.id   653b0a53442ad6623558c372c0b018c0
#
_cell.length_a   1.000
_cell.length_b   1.000
_cell.length_c   1.000
_cell.angle_alpha   90.00
_cell.angle_beta   90.00
_cell.angle_gamma   90.00
#
_symmetry.space_group_name_H-M   'P 1'
#
loop_
_entity.id
_entity.type
_entity.pdbx_description
1 polymer ?
#
loop_
_entity_poly.entity_id
_entity_poly.type
_entity_poly.pdbx_seq_one_letter_code
_entity_poly.pdbx_strand_id
1 'polypeptide(L)'
;MTAVVTKLSEAYKKSKFWQSKRPEFSVIVLYFVLFCVISFFHEPWFDEAQSWQIAKCESIGRLLFYIPHYEGNPPLWYLILTIPAKLGLPFEIGLKSVGVIICLCSVSLLELKSPFPRAVKLVLPFTYFFFYQYGIIVRPYGLMILAFILVALSFKSRNERPLRFVLSLAFLCETSSFCVVVAGGIAACWLLEILQEGFLTRKWLRDRRLYALLGLFIFALILSGTILPPDDASFTSYLEGENPFLKRFFVAITTTLSDTLLVTSPWFAYETMTLAASNIPIASLITGILAQIIIVVHVFCFSNRKNLKYFVVPYFCFCLFGAAVVLAGHYLGVGYCIFIFWLWISCADDRQFEMGNKLADLLHFGTKDKSLLKKFALAFCTFSIMMSLLWTISSSIKEIEYQYSYGRETVHFLEETGLINAKIANAWDEEKTESGDIDYKESDTKSNGWAVPLCAHAGRNIVYNFNDGADDAAYVQFIRQTAEQNRNTIERWGKQGAPDVLLGEVDVKLLTNNAVTLRDYSPVYEMEFNYIWKGNLLKKMQYLFLRNDLLIQYSLTPIDRPEGMVGSMGFVISDEMKERYENGEAIEDILKPYMDYIFGEEDKNGK
;
A
#
# COMPACT_ATOMS: atom_id res chain seq x y z
N MET A 1 -42.21 -1.71 -14.15
CA MET A 1 -41.15 -1.77 -13.13
C MET A 1 -41.69 -2.11 -11.75
N THR A 2 -42.71 -1.46 -11.24
CA THR A 2 -43.32 -1.69 -9.90
C THR A 2 -43.81 -3.13 -9.69
N ALA A 3 -44.47 -3.75 -10.67
CA ALA A 3 -44.98 -5.14 -10.57
C ALA A 3 -43.88 -6.19 -10.49
N VAL A 4 -42.73 -5.99 -11.13
CA VAL A 4 -41.56 -6.87 -11.07
C VAL A 4 -40.90 -6.76 -9.69
N VAL A 5 -40.73 -5.55 -9.18
CA VAL A 5 -40.20 -5.29 -7.84
C VAL A 5 -41.07 -5.91 -6.75
N THR A 6 -42.40 -5.82 -6.90
CA THR A 6 -43.36 -6.44 -5.94
C THR A 6 -43.24 -7.97 -5.97
N LYS A 7 -43.21 -8.60 -7.16
CA LYS A 7 -43.04 -10.07 -7.29
C LYS A 7 -41.71 -10.56 -6.72
N LEU A 8 -40.60 -9.82 -6.96
CA LEU A 8 -39.29 -10.15 -6.39
C LEU A 8 -39.29 -10.02 -4.86
N SER A 9 -39.96 -8.97 -4.33
CA SER A 9 -40.11 -8.78 -2.89
C SER A 9 -40.92 -9.91 -2.23
N GLU A 10 -41.99 -10.39 -2.89
CA GLU A 10 -42.80 -11.51 -2.39
C GLU A 10 -42.04 -12.84 -2.48
N ALA A 11 -41.28 -13.09 -3.56
CA ALA A 11 -40.43 -14.26 -3.69
C ALA A 11 -39.32 -14.26 -2.63
N TYR A 12 -38.72 -13.12 -2.37
CA TYR A 12 -37.74 -12.94 -1.29
C TYR A 12 -38.33 -13.29 0.07
N LYS A 13 -39.54 -12.79 0.40
CA LYS A 13 -40.22 -13.04 1.68
C LYS A 13 -40.65 -14.49 1.85
N LYS A 14 -40.91 -15.23 0.79
CA LYS A 14 -41.34 -16.66 0.83
C LYS A 14 -40.17 -17.64 0.81
N SER A 15 -39.00 -17.26 0.43
CA SER A 15 -37.85 -18.17 0.29
C SER A 15 -37.19 -18.46 1.64
N LYS A 16 -37.20 -19.77 2.03
CA LYS A 16 -36.48 -20.25 3.23
C LYS A 16 -34.97 -19.98 3.16
N PHE A 17 -34.38 -19.90 1.98
CA PHE A 17 -32.98 -19.55 1.76
C PHE A 17 -32.73 -18.14 2.27
N TRP A 18 -33.49 -17.16 1.79
CA TRP A 18 -33.32 -15.75 2.18
C TRP A 18 -33.72 -15.44 3.63
N GLN A 19 -34.49 -16.30 4.28
CA GLN A 19 -34.89 -16.14 5.69
C GLN A 19 -33.88 -16.74 6.68
N SER A 20 -32.93 -17.53 6.17
CA SER A 20 -31.86 -18.14 6.96
C SER A 20 -30.56 -17.34 6.85
N LYS A 21 -29.48 -17.85 7.45
CA LYS A 21 -28.10 -17.34 7.26
C LYS A 21 -27.38 -17.97 6.05
N ARG A 22 -28.07 -18.73 5.22
CA ARG A 22 -27.47 -19.37 4.03
C ARG A 22 -26.86 -18.39 3.06
N PRO A 23 -27.49 -17.21 2.76
CA PRO A 23 -26.88 -16.20 1.90
C PRO A 23 -25.52 -15.75 2.41
N GLU A 24 -25.39 -15.47 3.71
CA GLU A 24 -24.13 -15.05 4.33
C GLU A 24 -23.04 -16.10 4.21
N PHE A 25 -23.38 -17.38 4.44
CA PHE A 25 -22.44 -18.50 4.21
C PHE A 25 -22.08 -18.66 2.73
N SER A 26 -23.06 -18.49 1.82
CA SER A 26 -22.78 -18.52 0.38
C SER A 26 -21.80 -17.43 -0.04
N VAL A 27 -21.90 -16.23 0.55
CA VAL A 27 -20.95 -15.13 0.28
C VAL A 27 -19.55 -15.47 0.79
N ILE A 28 -19.42 -16.06 1.98
CA ILE A 28 -18.12 -16.48 2.51
C ILE A 28 -17.46 -17.51 1.57
N VAL A 29 -18.23 -18.50 1.10
CA VAL A 29 -17.74 -19.50 0.15
C VAL A 29 -17.38 -18.86 -1.19
N LEU A 30 -18.25 -17.99 -1.72
CA LEU A 30 -17.99 -17.28 -2.97
C LEU A 30 -16.73 -16.41 -2.87
N TYR A 31 -16.57 -15.69 -1.76
CA TYR A 31 -15.37 -14.88 -1.49
C TYR A 31 -14.12 -15.76 -1.52
N PHE A 32 -14.14 -16.89 -0.84
CA PHE A 32 -13.02 -17.84 -0.83
C PHE A 32 -12.67 -18.32 -2.24
N VAL A 33 -13.66 -18.72 -3.02
CA VAL A 33 -13.44 -19.21 -4.39
C VAL A 33 -12.87 -18.12 -5.27
N LEU A 34 -13.46 -16.92 -5.25
CA LEU A 34 -12.95 -15.79 -6.05
C LEU A 34 -11.56 -15.36 -5.59
N PHE A 35 -11.31 -15.34 -4.27
CA PHE A 35 -9.98 -15.06 -3.75
C PHE A 35 -8.94 -16.05 -4.29
N CYS A 36 -9.22 -17.35 -4.21
CA CYS A 36 -8.30 -18.38 -4.72
C CYS A 36 -8.07 -18.24 -6.22
N VAL A 37 -9.12 -17.94 -7.00
CA VAL A 37 -9.00 -17.76 -8.45
C VAL A 37 -8.13 -16.55 -8.79
N ILE A 38 -8.44 -15.38 -8.24
CA ILE A 38 -7.67 -14.17 -8.57
C ILE A 38 -6.25 -14.25 -8.00
N SER A 39 -6.08 -14.74 -6.77
CA SER A 39 -4.77 -14.92 -6.14
C SER A 39 -3.88 -15.93 -6.89
N PHE A 40 -4.46 -16.86 -7.67
CA PHE A 40 -3.68 -17.76 -8.53
C PHE A 40 -2.95 -16.98 -9.63
N PHE A 41 -3.59 -15.96 -10.22
CA PHE A 41 -2.97 -15.10 -11.23
C PHE A 41 -2.07 -14.04 -10.63
N HIS A 42 -2.35 -13.60 -9.40
CA HIS A 42 -1.54 -12.60 -8.71
C HIS A 42 -0.14 -13.14 -8.41
N GLU A 43 0.86 -12.44 -8.91
CA GLU A 43 2.25 -12.67 -8.54
C GLU A 43 2.69 -11.61 -7.51
N PRO A 44 3.17 -12.04 -6.30
CA PRO A 44 3.56 -11.11 -5.27
C PRO A 44 4.71 -10.19 -5.71
N TRP A 45 4.56 -8.91 -5.45
CA TRP A 45 5.52 -7.90 -5.85
C TRP A 45 6.50 -7.55 -4.71
N PHE A 46 7.28 -6.48 -4.91
CA PHE A 46 8.35 -6.07 -4.01
C PHE A 46 7.96 -6.06 -2.52
N ASP A 47 6.91 -5.32 -2.11
CA ASP A 47 6.57 -5.18 -0.68
C ASP A 47 6.09 -6.49 -0.03
N GLU A 48 5.47 -7.37 -0.81
CA GLU A 48 5.02 -8.68 -0.36
C GLU A 48 6.22 -9.62 -0.19
N ALA A 49 7.10 -9.64 -1.18
CA ALA A 49 8.36 -10.40 -1.14
C ALA A 49 9.29 -9.87 -0.04
N GLN A 50 9.39 -8.55 0.14
CA GLN A 50 10.13 -7.89 1.20
C GLN A 50 9.71 -8.41 2.58
N SER A 51 8.41 -8.36 2.86
CA SER A 51 7.87 -8.83 4.14
C SER A 51 8.14 -10.32 4.38
N TRP A 52 8.04 -11.14 3.33
CA TRP A 52 8.34 -12.56 3.39
C TRP A 52 9.81 -12.84 3.67
N GLN A 53 10.72 -12.17 2.95
CA GLN A 53 12.15 -12.36 3.11
C GLN A 53 12.65 -11.90 4.48
N ILE A 54 12.15 -10.79 4.99
CA ILE A 54 12.38 -10.34 6.37
C ILE A 54 11.97 -11.44 7.37
N ALA A 55 10.74 -11.95 7.24
CA ALA A 55 10.22 -12.98 8.13
C ALA A 55 11.03 -14.30 8.07
N LYS A 56 11.56 -14.64 6.88
CA LYS A 56 12.35 -15.83 6.63
C LYS A 56 13.77 -15.69 7.19
N CYS A 57 14.44 -14.57 6.93
CA CYS A 57 15.85 -14.37 7.22
C CYS A 57 16.09 -13.97 8.68
N GLU A 58 15.19 -13.19 9.29
CA GLU A 58 15.47 -12.54 10.55
C GLU A 58 15.12 -13.37 11.80
N SER A 59 15.86 -13.11 12.88
CA SER A 59 15.53 -13.65 14.20
C SER A 59 14.33 -12.95 14.83
N ILE A 60 13.61 -13.63 15.73
CA ILE A 60 12.47 -13.04 16.44
C ILE A 60 12.84 -11.74 17.17
N GLY A 61 14.02 -11.68 17.77
CA GLY A 61 14.51 -10.48 18.46
C GLY A 61 14.68 -9.29 17.50
N ARG A 62 15.25 -9.52 16.30
CA ARG A 62 15.38 -8.46 15.29
C ARG A 62 14.04 -8.05 14.72
N LEU A 63 13.10 -8.99 14.51
CA LEU A 63 11.74 -8.70 14.08
C LEU A 63 10.98 -7.83 15.08
N LEU A 64 11.24 -7.96 16.38
CA LEU A 64 10.57 -7.18 17.43
C LEU A 64 11.19 -5.78 17.62
N PHE A 65 12.53 -5.67 17.57
CA PHE A 65 13.23 -4.50 18.09
C PHE A 65 14.17 -3.81 17.09
N TYR A 66 14.39 -4.36 15.91
CA TYR A 66 15.29 -3.79 14.91
C TYR A 66 14.56 -3.46 13.59
N ILE A 67 13.93 -4.44 12.99
CA ILE A 67 13.25 -4.29 11.70
C ILE A 67 12.19 -3.19 11.69
N PRO A 68 11.32 -3.04 12.73
CA PRO A 68 10.30 -2.00 12.73
C PRO A 68 10.85 -0.58 12.62
N HIS A 69 12.07 -0.32 13.12
CA HIS A 69 12.74 0.96 13.01
C HIS A 69 13.02 1.37 11.55
N TYR A 70 13.36 0.40 10.70
CA TYR A 70 13.74 0.64 9.31
C TYR A 70 12.59 0.41 8.31
N GLU A 71 11.57 -0.33 8.71
CA GLU A 71 10.37 -0.56 7.89
C GLU A 71 9.22 0.40 8.23
N GLY A 72 9.30 1.12 9.34
CA GLY A 72 8.27 2.05 9.80
C GLY A 72 6.94 1.39 10.16
N ASN A 73 6.92 0.07 10.34
CA ASN A 73 5.72 -0.73 10.59
C ASN A 73 5.87 -1.61 11.84
N PRO A 74 4.75 -1.86 12.58
CA PRO A 74 4.73 -2.77 13.71
C PRO A 74 5.15 -4.21 13.37
N PRO A 75 5.68 -4.98 14.34
CA PRO A 75 6.29 -6.28 14.10
C PRO A 75 5.32 -7.42 13.79
N LEU A 76 4.05 -7.30 14.16
CA LEU A 76 3.07 -8.40 14.13
C LEU A 76 2.96 -9.08 12.77
N TRP A 77 2.99 -8.31 11.67
CA TRP A 77 2.90 -8.86 10.32
C TRP A 77 4.05 -9.82 10.02
N TYR A 78 5.27 -9.41 10.31
CA TYR A 78 6.47 -10.23 10.11
C TYR A 78 6.45 -11.48 10.99
N LEU A 79 5.99 -11.35 12.24
CA LEU A 79 5.85 -12.47 13.17
C LEU A 79 4.84 -13.52 12.66
N ILE A 80 3.72 -13.10 12.08
CA ILE A 80 2.73 -14.01 11.48
C ILE A 80 3.37 -14.73 10.28
N LEU A 81 4.06 -14.02 9.40
CA LEU A 81 4.72 -14.60 8.23
C LEU A 81 5.88 -15.53 8.60
N THR A 82 6.52 -15.33 9.75
CA THR A 82 7.60 -16.21 10.24
C THR A 82 7.14 -17.66 10.36
N ILE A 83 5.87 -17.90 10.69
CA ILE A 83 5.34 -19.27 10.85
C ILE A 83 5.48 -20.06 9.54
N PRO A 84 4.84 -19.71 8.42
CA PRO A 84 4.97 -20.46 7.18
C PRO A 84 6.38 -20.36 6.57
N ALA A 85 7.06 -19.22 6.70
CA ALA A 85 8.38 -19.03 6.12
C ALA A 85 9.44 -19.93 6.75
N LYS A 86 9.48 -20.05 8.09
CA LYS A 86 10.42 -20.92 8.81
C LYS A 86 10.00 -22.37 8.85
N LEU A 87 8.74 -22.69 8.56
CA LEU A 87 8.30 -24.07 8.29
C LEU A 87 8.71 -24.55 6.88
N GLY A 88 9.31 -23.69 6.06
CA GLY A 88 9.81 -24.04 4.73
C GLY A 88 8.72 -24.11 3.66
N LEU A 89 7.56 -23.46 3.85
CA LEU A 89 6.57 -23.36 2.78
C LEU A 89 7.15 -22.54 1.62
N PRO A 90 6.80 -22.91 0.37
CA PRO A 90 7.12 -22.07 -0.78
C PRO A 90 6.55 -20.64 -0.62
N PHE A 91 7.28 -19.66 -1.10
CA PHE A 91 6.99 -18.23 -0.93
C PHE A 91 5.53 -17.87 -1.18
N GLU A 92 5.04 -18.11 -2.40
CA GLU A 92 3.67 -17.73 -2.76
C GLU A 92 2.61 -18.48 -1.95
N ILE A 93 2.79 -19.80 -1.77
CA ILE A 93 1.83 -20.62 -1.03
C ILE A 93 1.76 -20.18 0.43
N GLY A 94 2.91 -19.94 1.06
CA GLY A 94 2.98 -19.49 2.44
C GLY A 94 2.33 -18.13 2.64
N LEU A 95 2.70 -17.15 1.82
CA LEU A 95 2.17 -15.80 1.87
C LEU A 95 0.66 -15.75 1.62
N LYS A 96 0.21 -16.33 0.50
CA LYS A 96 -1.20 -16.36 0.08
C LYS A 96 -2.10 -17.12 1.06
N SER A 97 -1.57 -18.17 1.70
CA SER A 97 -2.30 -18.91 2.75
C SER A 97 -2.59 -18.04 3.97
N VAL A 98 -1.63 -17.23 4.41
CA VAL A 98 -1.85 -16.26 5.49
C VAL A 98 -2.90 -15.23 5.07
N GLY A 99 -2.79 -14.68 3.86
CA GLY A 99 -3.74 -13.71 3.33
C GLY A 99 -5.18 -14.23 3.33
N VAL A 100 -5.41 -15.42 2.77
CA VAL A 100 -6.76 -16.01 2.68
C VAL A 100 -7.36 -16.29 4.06
N ILE A 101 -6.58 -16.77 5.02
CA ILE A 101 -7.05 -17.04 6.39
C ILE A 101 -7.53 -15.74 7.05
N ILE A 102 -6.74 -14.68 6.99
CA ILE A 102 -7.07 -13.38 7.57
C ILE A 102 -8.32 -12.79 6.91
N CYS A 103 -8.39 -12.83 5.59
CA CYS A 103 -9.53 -12.32 4.83
C CYS A 103 -10.81 -13.11 5.12
N LEU A 104 -10.75 -14.44 5.20
CA LEU A 104 -11.91 -15.26 5.55
C LEU A 104 -12.39 -15.01 6.98
N CYS A 105 -11.48 -14.79 7.94
CA CYS A 105 -11.85 -14.37 9.29
C CYS A 105 -12.60 -13.04 9.27
N SER A 106 -12.08 -12.05 8.51
CA SER A 106 -12.69 -10.73 8.38
C SER A 106 -14.07 -10.79 7.75
N VAL A 107 -14.21 -11.48 6.63
CA VAL A 107 -15.49 -11.65 5.91
C VAL A 107 -16.50 -12.41 6.75
N SER A 108 -16.07 -13.48 7.43
CA SER A 108 -16.96 -14.26 8.31
C SER A 108 -17.52 -13.43 9.45
N LEU A 109 -16.68 -12.62 10.11
CA LEU A 109 -17.13 -11.73 11.17
C LEU A 109 -18.05 -10.63 10.63
N LEU A 110 -17.76 -10.07 9.47
CA LEU A 110 -18.58 -9.07 8.82
C LEU A 110 -19.96 -9.61 8.48
N GLU A 111 -20.02 -10.76 7.79
CA GLU A 111 -21.27 -11.39 7.37
C GLU A 111 -22.16 -11.81 8.56
N LEU A 112 -21.54 -12.42 9.56
CA LEU A 112 -22.29 -13.04 10.65
C LEU A 112 -22.62 -12.10 11.81
N LYS A 113 -21.87 -11.00 11.97
CA LYS A 113 -21.93 -10.15 13.17
C LYS A 113 -22.22 -8.66 12.91
N SER A 114 -22.02 -8.16 11.67
CA SER A 114 -22.24 -6.74 11.40
C SER A 114 -23.72 -6.34 11.53
N PRO A 115 -24.01 -5.08 11.90
CA PRO A 115 -25.36 -4.54 11.98
C PRO A 115 -25.88 -4.04 10.64
N PHE A 116 -25.12 -4.19 9.56
CA PHE A 116 -25.48 -3.68 8.25
C PHE A 116 -26.73 -4.36 7.69
N PRO A 117 -27.53 -3.65 6.87
CA PRO A 117 -28.59 -4.28 6.08
C PRO A 117 -28.02 -5.43 5.24
N ARG A 118 -28.79 -6.51 5.09
CA ARG A 118 -28.31 -7.72 4.40
C ARG A 118 -27.76 -7.42 2.99
N ALA A 119 -28.42 -6.56 2.23
CA ALA A 119 -27.94 -6.20 0.90
C ALA A 119 -26.52 -5.59 0.92
N VAL A 120 -26.19 -4.79 1.95
CA VAL A 120 -24.84 -4.23 2.12
C VAL A 120 -23.85 -5.32 2.52
N LYS A 121 -24.20 -6.20 3.46
CA LYS A 121 -23.32 -7.30 3.87
C LYS A 121 -22.89 -8.16 2.69
N LEU A 122 -23.84 -8.59 1.86
CA LEU A 122 -23.59 -9.52 0.75
C LEU A 122 -22.66 -8.95 -0.34
N VAL A 123 -22.45 -7.64 -0.39
CA VAL A 123 -21.61 -7.00 -1.42
C VAL A 123 -20.36 -6.33 -0.86
N LEU A 124 -20.38 -5.91 0.41
CA LEU A 124 -19.26 -5.19 1.03
C LEU A 124 -17.92 -5.95 0.99
N PRO A 125 -17.86 -7.28 1.19
CA PRO A 125 -16.61 -8.03 1.07
C PRO A 125 -15.94 -7.95 -0.30
N PHE A 126 -16.70 -7.69 -1.35
CA PHE A 126 -16.19 -7.64 -2.73
C PHE A 126 -15.80 -6.23 -3.16
N THR A 127 -15.88 -5.24 -2.29
CA THR A 127 -15.41 -3.89 -2.58
C THR A 127 -13.90 -3.82 -2.69
N TYR A 128 -13.38 -2.84 -3.42
CA TYR A 128 -11.98 -2.75 -3.84
C TYR A 128 -10.97 -2.93 -2.71
N PHE A 129 -11.13 -2.18 -1.61
CA PHE A 129 -10.20 -2.29 -0.49
C PHE A 129 -10.34 -3.59 0.30
N PHE A 130 -11.54 -4.18 0.38
CA PHE A 130 -11.75 -5.45 1.09
C PHE A 130 -11.30 -6.67 0.30
N PHE A 131 -11.49 -6.66 -1.03
CA PHE A 131 -11.22 -7.82 -1.87
C PHE A 131 -9.88 -7.73 -2.55
N TYR A 132 -9.63 -6.64 -3.31
CA TYR A 132 -8.46 -6.55 -4.18
C TYR A 132 -7.25 -5.95 -3.45
N GLN A 133 -7.32 -4.67 -3.05
CA GLN A 133 -6.16 -3.93 -2.55
C GLN A 133 -5.62 -4.45 -1.21
N TYR A 134 -6.49 -4.96 -0.34
CA TYR A 134 -6.13 -5.47 0.98
C TYR A 134 -6.43 -6.96 1.16
N GLY A 135 -6.94 -7.60 0.12
CA GLY A 135 -7.19 -9.03 0.06
C GLY A 135 -6.19 -9.75 -0.84
N ILE A 136 -6.27 -9.52 -2.14
CA ILE A 136 -5.42 -10.19 -3.15
C ILE A 136 -3.97 -9.79 -2.97
N ILE A 137 -3.67 -8.48 -2.79
CA ILE A 137 -2.33 -8.00 -2.46
C ILE A 137 -2.09 -8.25 -0.97
N VAL A 138 -1.27 -9.24 -0.66
CA VAL A 138 -1.11 -9.79 0.69
C VAL A 138 -0.12 -8.97 1.51
N ARG A 139 -0.62 -7.91 2.13
CA ARG A 139 0.12 -7.00 3.01
C ARG A 139 -0.56 -6.91 4.40
N PRO A 140 0.03 -6.21 5.40
CA PRO A 140 -0.57 -6.05 6.73
C PRO A 140 -1.98 -5.45 6.73
N TYR A 141 -2.42 -4.88 5.60
CA TYR A 141 -3.73 -4.22 5.49
C TYR A 141 -4.93 -5.17 5.58
N GLY A 142 -4.79 -6.44 5.17
CA GLY A 142 -5.81 -7.46 5.42
C GLY A 142 -6.04 -7.67 6.93
N LEU A 143 -4.93 -7.70 7.69
CA LEU A 143 -4.95 -7.77 9.15
C LEU A 143 -5.57 -6.52 9.79
N MET A 144 -5.35 -5.35 9.19
CA MET A 144 -5.95 -4.09 9.61
C MET A 144 -7.48 -4.12 9.48
N ILE A 145 -8.03 -4.64 8.38
CA ILE A 145 -9.48 -4.83 8.22
C ILE A 145 -10.04 -5.68 9.37
N LEU A 146 -9.40 -6.81 9.66
CA LEU A 146 -9.79 -7.69 10.77
C LEU A 146 -9.78 -6.93 12.09
N ALA A 147 -8.75 -6.14 12.35
CA ALA A 147 -8.62 -5.36 13.58
C ALA A 147 -9.73 -4.31 13.70
N PHE A 148 -10.06 -3.56 12.64
CA PHE A 148 -11.18 -2.62 12.65
C PHE A 148 -12.53 -3.31 12.92
N ILE A 149 -12.76 -4.49 12.36
CA ILE A 149 -13.96 -5.29 12.64
C ILE A 149 -14.01 -5.70 14.12
N LEU A 150 -12.89 -6.12 14.72
CA LEU A 150 -12.82 -6.48 16.13
C LEU A 150 -13.05 -5.27 17.06
N VAL A 151 -12.52 -4.09 16.70
CA VAL A 151 -12.81 -2.83 17.41
C VAL A 151 -14.30 -2.51 17.32
N ALA A 152 -14.92 -2.61 16.15
CA ALA A 152 -16.35 -2.35 15.95
C ALA A 152 -17.23 -3.33 16.75
N LEU A 153 -16.87 -4.61 16.79
CA LEU A 153 -17.57 -5.65 17.56
C LEU A 153 -17.49 -5.43 19.07
N SER A 154 -16.35 -4.94 19.56
CA SER A 154 -16.14 -4.69 20.99
C SER A 154 -16.67 -3.33 21.44
N PHE A 155 -16.94 -2.40 20.52
CA PHE A 155 -17.31 -1.02 20.79
C PHE A 155 -18.57 -0.89 21.67
N LYS A 156 -19.65 -1.64 21.39
CA LYS A 156 -20.90 -1.56 22.15
C LYS A 156 -20.71 -1.95 23.62
N SER A 157 -19.83 -2.90 23.90
CA SER A 157 -19.55 -3.42 25.25
C SER A 157 -18.32 -2.76 25.91
N ARG A 158 -17.76 -1.67 25.35
CA ARG A 158 -16.51 -1.05 25.82
C ARG A 158 -16.55 -0.62 27.30
N ASN A 159 -17.71 -0.17 27.78
CA ASN A 159 -17.87 0.25 29.14
C ASN A 159 -18.00 -0.92 30.15
N GLU A 160 -18.59 -2.03 29.71
CA GLU A 160 -18.79 -3.24 30.53
C GLU A 160 -17.54 -4.15 30.50
N ARG A 161 -16.89 -4.22 29.36
CA ARG A 161 -15.73 -5.08 29.09
C ARG A 161 -14.54 -4.28 28.52
N PRO A 162 -13.98 -3.34 29.31
CA PRO A 162 -12.97 -2.39 28.86
C PRO A 162 -11.71 -3.09 28.32
N LEU A 163 -11.27 -4.17 28.96
CA LEU A 163 -10.09 -4.91 28.55
C LEU A 163 -10.26 -5.49 27.13
N ARG A 164 -11.45 -6.05 26.81
CA ARG A 164 -11.71 -6.57 25.46
C ARG A 164 -11.60 -5.48 24.40
N PHE A 165 -12.12 -4.29 24.69
CA PHE A 165 -12.06 -3.16 23.75
C PHE A 165 -10.62 -2.66 23.57
N VAL A 166 -9.89 -2.52 24.68
CA VAL A 166 -8.48 -2.09 24.65
C VAL A 166 -7.60 -3.10 23.92
N LEU A 167 -7.80 -4.41 24.11
CA LEU A 167 -7.08 -5.44 23.37
C LEU A 167 -7.37 -5.37 21.85
N SER A 168 -8.61 -5.03 21.47
CA SER A 168 -8.94 -4.81 20.05
C SER A 168 -8.24 -3.56 19.50
N LEU A 169 -8.10 -2.48 20.29
CA LEU A 169 -7.34 -1.29 19.90
C LEU A 169 -5.83 -1.56 19.86
N ALA A 170 -5.29 -2.32 20.80
CA ALA A 170 -3.89 -2.74 20.78
C ALA A 170 -3.57 -3.59 19.54
N PHE A 171 -4.48 -4.51 19.18
CA PHE A 171 -4.34 -5.28 17.96
C PHE A 171 -4.40 -4.38 16.70
N LEU A 172 -5.23 -3.33 16.71
CA LEU A 172 -5.26 -2.34 15.64
C LEU A 172 -3.91 -1.58 15.55
N CYS A 173 -3.32 -1.19 16.67
CA CYS A 173 -1.99 -0.55 16.69
C CYS A 173 -0.91 -1.41 16.02
N GLU A 174 -0.97 -2.72 16.18
CA GLU A 174 0.01 -3.68 15.63
C GLU A 174 -0.10 -3.88 14.10
N THR A 175 -1.08 -3.28 13.44
CA THR A 175 -1.29 -3.49 12.00
C THR A 175 -0.59 -2.45 11.12
N SER A 176 -0.38 -1.25 11.60
CA SER A 176 0.31 -0.16 10.88
C SER A 176 0.59 1.01 11.81
N SER A 177 1.65 1.77 11.53
CA SER A 177 1.95 3.05 12.22
C SER A 177 0.78 4.05 12.12
N PHE A 178 0.06 4.10 11.01
CA PHE A 178 -1.18 4.89 10.87
C PHE A 178 -2.27 4.44 11.85
N CYS A 179 -2.36 3.16 12.12
CA CYS A 179 -3.37 2.61 13.01
C CYS A 179 -3.09 2.89 14.49
N VAL A 180 -1.83 3.17 14.87
CA VAL A 180 -1.49 3.65 16.22
C VAL A 180 -2.18 4.98 16.49
N VAL A 181 -2.08 5.95 15.58
CA VAL A 181 -2.71 7.26 15.75
C VAL A 181 -4.23 7.21 15.62
N VAL A 182 -4.77 6.33 14.79
CA VAL A 182 -6.22 6.11 14.65
C VAL A 182 -6.80 5.49 15.93
N ALA A 183 -6.15 4.46 16.46
CA ALA A 183 -6.54 3.83 17.73
C ALA A 183 -6.45 4.83 18.90
N GLY A 184 -5.42 5.68 18.90
CA GLY A 184 -5.27 6.81 19.81
C GLY A 184 -6.45 7.79 19.74
N GLY A 185 -6.89 8.15 18.53
CA GLY A 185 -8.07 9.00 18.30
C GLY A 185 -9.36 8.37 18.81
N ILE A 186 -9.57 7.06 18.58
CA ILE A 186 -10.73 6.32 19.12
C ILE A 186 -10.66 6.27 20.65
N ALA A 187 -9.50 5.97 21.23
CA ALA A 187 -9.28 5.92 22.67
C ALA A 187 -9.50 7.29 23.33
N ALA A 188 -9.04 8.38 22.71
CA ALA A 188 -9.26 9.75 23.18
C ALA A 188 -10.76 10.11 23.23
N CYS A 189 -11.52 9.74 22.19
CA CYS A 189 -12.98 9.93 22.19
C CYS A 189 -13.65 9.19 23.36
N TRP A 190 -13.19 7.98 23.67
CA TRP A 190 -13.72 7.20 24.80
C TRP A 190 -13.26 7.76 26.14
N LEU A 191 -12.02 8.20 26.27
CA LEU A 191 -11.52 8.88 27.47
C LEU A 191 -12.36 10.11 27.79
N LEU A 192 -12.67 10.94 26.79
CA LEU A 192 -13.55 12.11 26.98
C LEU A 192 -14.94 11.73 27.50
N GLU A 193 -15.52 10.60 27.04
CA GLU A 193 -16.81 10.11 27.61
C GLU A 193 -16.68 9.75 29.09
N ILE A 194 -15.64 9.00 29.46
CA ILE A 194 -15.40 8.59 30.84
C ILE A 194 -15.20 9.80 31.75
N LEU A 195 -14.42 10.79 31.29
CA LEU A 195 -14.17 12.00 32.05
C LEU A 195 -15.47 12.83 32.25
N GLN A 196 -16.30 12.94 31.22
CA GLN A 196 -17.58 13.65 31.28
C GLN A 196 -18.55 12.99 32.26
N GLU A 197 -18.57 11.63 32.32
CA GLU A 197 -19.44 10.89 33.26
C GLU A 197 -19.04 11.07 34.74
N GLY A 198 -17.73 11.22 35.01
CA GLY A 198 -17.20 11.19 36.38
C GLY A 198 -16.54 12.47 36.88
N PHE A 199 -16.41 13.50 36.07
CA PHE A 199 -15.56 14.67 36.33
C PHE A 199 -15.91 15.40 37.65
N LEU A 200 -17.20 15.60 37.94
CA LEU A 200 -17.65 16.31 39.14
C LEU A 200 -17.49 15.50 40.43
N THR A 201 -17.36 14.18 40.36
CA THR A 201 -17.40 13.28 41.53
C THR A 201 -16.07 12.64 41.88
N ARG A 202 -14.99 12.90 41.15
CA ARG A 202 -13.69 12.21 41.24
C ARG A 202 -13.75 10.67 41.15
N LYS A 203 -14.92 10.08 40.85
CA LYS A 203 -15.11 8.63 40.71
C LYS A 203 -14.28 8.05 39.53
N TRP A 204 -13.96 8.91 38.56
CA TRP A 204 -13.15 8.54 37.40
C TRP A 204 -11.77 7.98 37.78
N LEU A 205 -11.15 8.42 38.90
CA LEU A 205 -9.87 7.89 39.40
C LEU A 205 -9.91 6.41 39.82
N ARG A 206 -11.10 5.85 40.05
CA ARG A 206 -11.30 4.43 40.41
C ARG A 206 -11.96 3.62 39.30
N ASP A 207 -12.05 4.20 38.11
CA ASP A 207 -12.73 3.58 36.97
C ASP A 207 -11.79 2.58 36.25
N ARG A 208 -12.23 1.32 36.18
CA ARG A 208 -11.47 0.25 35.47
C ARG A 208 -11.19 0.58 34.02
N ARG A 209 -12.02 1.41 33.39
CA ARG A 209 -11.87 1.85 32.00
C ARG A 209 -10.60 2.69 31.83
N LEU A 210 -10.29 3.55 32.81
CA LEU A 210 -9.06 4.36 32.81
C LEU A 210 -7.79 3.52 32.92
N TYR A 211 -7.82 2.49 33.79
CA TYR A 211 -6.66 1.59 33.89
C TYR A 211 -6.44 0.80 32.63
N ALA A 212 -7.51 0.38 31.93
CA ALA A 212 -7.40 -0.27 30.63
C ALA A 212 -6.82 0.69 29.57
N LEU A 213 -7.28 1.96 29.54
CA LEU A 213 -6.72 2.99 28.66
C LEU A 213 -5.25 3.33 28.97
N LEU A 214 -4.88 3.37 30.26
CA LEU A 214 -3.49 3.54 30.67
C LEU A 214 -2.61 2.39 30.15
N GLY A 215 -3.11 1.15 30.26
CA GLY A 215 -2.43 -0.01 29.68
C GLY A 215 -2.25 0.11 28.16
N LEU A 216 -3.27 0.56 27.44
CA LEU A 216 -3.16 0.83 26.00
C LEU A 216 -2.15 1.93 25.69
N PHE A 217 -2.15 3.00 26.48
CA PHE A 217 -1.20 4.11 26.30
C PHE A 217 0.24 3.66 26.50
N ILE A 218 0.52 2.89 27.57
CA ILE A 218 1.85 2.32 27.82
C ILE A 218 2.25 1.39 26.66
N PHE A 219 1.34 0.51 26.23
CA PHE A 219 1.56 -0.37 25.09
C PHE A 219 1.89 0.42 23.82
N ALA A 220 1.10 1.46 23.50
CA ALA A 220 1.33 2.29 22.32
C ALA A 220 2.65 3.07 22.40
N LEU A 221 3.08 3.51 23.58
CA LEU A 221 4.39 4.14 23.77
C LEU A 221 5.54 3.16 23.50
N ILE A 222 5.45 1.94 24.05
CA ILE A 222 6.47 0.89 23.80
C ILE A 222 6.52 0.58 22.31
N LEU A 223 5.36 0.34 21.68
CA LEU A 223 5.27 0.05 20.25
C LEU A 223 5.81 1.21 19.39
N SER A 224 5.46 2.45 19.71
CA SER A 224 6.01 3.62 19.02
C SER A 224 7.53 3.68 19.17
N GLY A 225 8.07 3.35 20.34
CA GLY A 225 9.51 3.28 20.57
C GLY A 225 10.23 2.25 19.67
N THR A 226 9.55 1.16 19.27
CA THR A 226 10.13 0.18 18.33
C THR A 226 10.00 0.57 16.86
N ILE A 227 9.14 1.54 16.53
CA ILE A 227 8.87 1.97 15.13
C ILE A 227 9.61 3.28 14.79
N LEU A 228 9.92 4.10 15.80
CA LEU A 228 10.59 5.39 15.56
C LEU A 228 11.89 5.16 14.78
N PRO A 229 12.03 5.83 13.61
CA PRO A 229 13.21 5.63 12.78
C PRO A 229 14.45 6.21 13.47
N PRO A 230 15.60 5.54 13.38
CA PRO A 230 16.90 6.12 13.74
C PRO A 230 17.33 7.14 12.68
N ASP A 231 18.36 7.92 12.99
CA ASP A 231 18.83 8.99 12.11
C ASP A 231 19.34 8.48 10.74
N ASP A 232 19.75 7.21 10.70
CA ASP A 232 20.23 6.54 9.49
C ASP A 232 19.13 5.79 8.71
N ALA A 233 17.87 5.91 9.09
CA ALA A 233 16.78 5.32 8.32
C ALA A 233 16.54 6.08 7.00
N SER A 234 16.58 5.38 5.87
CA SER A 234 16.50 6.01 4.54
C SER A 234 15.11 6.58 4.22
N PHE A 235 14.04 5.98 4.76
CA PHE A 235 12.69 6.48 4.49
C PHE A 235 12.39 7.85 5.15
N THR A 236 13.25 8.35 6.04
CA THR A 236 13.09 9.68 6.63
C THR A 236 13.32 10.80 5.60
N SER A 237 13.99 10.53 4.48
CA SER A 237 14.14 11.48 3.38
C SER A 237 12.79 11.95 2.81
N TYR A 238 11.74 11.15 2.90
CA TYR A 238 10.38 11.58 2.53
C TYR A 238 9.83 12.70 3.41
N LEU A 239 10.36 12.87 4.63
CA LEU A 239 9.98 13.96 5.54
C LEU A 239 10.53 15.31 5.09
N GLU A 240 11.62 15.30 4.34
CA GLU A 240 12.34 16.50 3.86
C GLU A 240 11.76 17.07 2.56
N GLY A 241 10.63 16.51 2.08
CA GLY A 241 10.00 16.89 0.82
C GLY A 241 9.65 18.38 0.71
N GLU A 242 9.76 18.95 -0.47
CA GLU A 242 9.61 20.37 -0.83
C GLU A 242 8.26 21.01 -0.47
N ASN A 243 7.23 20.20 -0.20
CA ASN A 243 5.89 20.71 0.05
C ASN A 243 5.66 21.08 1.53
N PRO A 244 5.21 22.30 1.82
CA PRO A 244 4.87 22.72 3.18
C PRO A 244 3.85 21.79 3.84
N PHE A 245 4.04 21.52 5.14
CA PHE A 245 3.15 20.66 5.93
C PHE A 245 1.65 21.02 5.76
N LEU A 246 1.30 22.30 5.77
CA LEU A 246 -0.09 22.74 5.60
C LEU A 246 -0.68 22.34 4.25
N LYS A 247 0.12 22.37 3.17
CA LYS A 247 -0.32 21.91 1.84
C LYS A 247 -0.57 20.40 1.86
N ARG A 248 0.37 19.62 2.42
CA ARG A 248 0.22 18.17 2.57
C ARG A 248 -1.02 17.80 3.40
N PHE A 249 -1.24 18.50 4.51
CA PHE A 249 -2.40 18.29 5.36
C PHE A 249 -3.72 18.64 4.65
N PHE A 250 -3.76 19.77 3.93
CA PHE A 250 -4.93 20.15 3.15
C PHE A 250 -5.28 19.10 2.09
N VAL A 251 -4.29 18.61 1.36
CA VAL A 251 -4.48 17.54 0.38
C VAL A 251 -4.96 16.25 1.08
N ALA A 252 -4.33 15.85 2.17
CA ALA A 252 -4.73 14.65 2.92
C ALA A 252 -6.20 14.70 3.33
N ILE A 253 -6.66 15.81 3.93
CA ILE A 253 -8.03 15.93 4.43
C ILE A 253 -9.08 16.04 3.32
N THR A 254 -8.71 16.60 2.17
CA THR A 254 -9.65 16.83 1.06
C THR A 254 -9.73 15.68 0.07
N THR A 255 -8.69 14.86 -0.06
CA THR A 255 -8.62 13.85 -1.13
C THR A 255 -8.78 12.41 -0.65
N THR A 256 -8.37 12.09 0.57
CA THR A 256 -8.33 10.70 1.05
C THR A 256 -9.67 9.97 0.90
N LEU A 257 -10.74 10.51 1.48
CA LEU A 257 -12.05 9.83 1.42
C LEU A 257 -12.71 9.98 0.06
N SER A 258 -12.51 11.11 -0.62
CA SER A 258 -13.06 11.30 -1.96
C SER A 258 -12.52 10.24 -2.91
N ASP A 259 -11.22 9.99 -2.85
CA ASP A 259 -10.57 8.99 -3.69
C ASP A 259 -10.94 7.54 -3.31
N THR A 260 -11.23 7.29 -2.03
CA THR A 260 -11.59 5.93 -1.58
C THR A 260 -13.06 5.56 -1.75
N LEU A 261 -13.96 6.56 -1.85
CA LEU A 261 -15.41 6.32 -1.83
C LEU A 261 -16.14 6.72 -3.12
N LEU A 262 -15.69 7.76 -3.82
CA LEU A 262 -16.48 8.38 -4.89
C LEU A 262 -15.75 8.55 -6.22
N VAL A 263 -14.47 8.87 -6.22
CA VAL A 263 -13.78 9.37 -7.41
C VAL A 263 -12.67 8.43 -7.85
N THR A 264 -12.57 8.23 -9.15
CA THR A 264 -11.38 7.68 -9.80
C THR A 264 -10.67 8.83 -10.48
N SER A 265 -9.71 9.46 -9.82
CA SER A 265 -8.83 10.39 -10.50
C SER A 265 -7.65 9.63 -11.11
N PRO A 266 -7.41 9.69 -12.42
CA PRO A 266 -6.22 9.08 -13.03
C PRO A 266 -4.92 9.65 -12.44
N TRP A 267 -4.93 10.88 -11.99
CA TRP A 267 -3.80 11.56 -11.36
C TRP A 267 -3.48 11.05 -9.96
N PHE A 268 -4.46 10.46 -9.26
CA PHE A 268 -4.24 9.81 -7.98
C PHE A 268 -3.78 8.35 -8.14
N ALA A 269 -3.53 7.88 -9.37
CA ALA A 269 -3.19 6.50 -9.60
C ALA A 269 -1.77 6.14 -9.17
N TYR A 270 -0.75 6.97 -9.44
CA TYR A 270 0.64 6.62 -9.11
C TYR A 270 1.52 7.79 -8.71
N GLU A 271 1.56 8.89 -9.46
CA GLU A 271 2.46 10.02 -9.18
C GLU A 271 2.09 10.79 -7.92
N THR A 272 0.81 10.79 -7.54
CA THR A 272 0.34 11.31 -6.25
C THR A 272 0.33 10.27 -5.14
N MET A 273 0.93 9.11 -5.34
CA MET A 273 1.14 8.14 -4.26
C MET A 273 1.93 8.72 -3.11
N THR A 274 2.78 9.68 -3.38
CA THR A 274 3.39 10.52 -2.35
C THR A 274 2.75 11.89 -2.40
N LEU A 275 2.17 12.36 -1.31
CA LEU A 275 1.70 13.75 -1.15
C LEU A 275 2.85 14.79 -1.32
N ALA A 276 4.05 14.34 -1.58
CA ALA A 276 5.19 15.12 -2.01
C ALA A 276 5.06 15.61 -3.46
N ALA A 277 4.25 14.94 -4.31
CA ALA A 277 4.08 15.37 -5.68
C ALA A 277 3.44 16.76 -5.77
N SER A 278 4.19 17.70 -6.33
CA SER A 278 3.94 19.13 -6.27
C SER A 278 2.79 19.62 -7.15
N ASN A 279 2.30 18.83 -8.10
CA ASN A 279 1.47 19.31 -9.21
C ASN A 279 0.14 18.56 -9.37
N ILE A 280 -0.74 18.64 -8.33
CA ILE A 280 -2.11 18.14 -8.50
C ILE A 280 -2.87 19.08 -9.44
N PRO A 281 -3.43 18.59 -10.56
CA PRO A 281 -4.25 19.43 -11.45
C PRO A 281 -5.41 20.06 -10.69
N ILE A 282 -5.64 21.33 -10.93
CA ILE A 282 -6.72 22.10 -10.27
C ILE A 282 -8.07 21.40 -10.40
N ALA A 283 -8.37 20.81 -11.57
CA ALA A 283 -9.61 20.08 -11.79
C ALA A 283 -9.76 18.87 -10.85
N SER A 284 -8.69 18.11 -10.62
CA SER A 284 -8.70 16.97 -9.69
C SER A 284 -8.86 17.44 -8.24
N LEU A 285 -8.23 18.54 -7.87
CA LEU A 285 -8.38 19.15 -6.55
C LEU A 285 -9.84 19.62 -6.31
N ILE A 286 -10.44 20.33 -7.26
CA ILE A 286 -11.84 20.78 -7.17
C ILE A 286 -12.77 19.58 -7.05
N THR A 287 -12.59 18.55 -7.88
CA THR A 287 -13.41 17.32 -7.83
C THR A 287 -13.26 16.62 -6.49
N GLY A 288 -12.04 16.52 -5.96
CA GLY A 288 -11.76 15.96 -4.65
C GLY A 288 -12.45 16.72 -3.52
N ILE A 289 -12.38 18.04 -3.54
CA ILE A 289 -13.04 18.91 -2.54
C ILE A 289 -14.57 18.74 -2.59
N LEU A 290 -15.17 18.76 -3.79
CA LEU A 290 -16.61 18.58 -3.95
C LEU A 290 -17.06 17.20 -3.44
N ALA A 291 -16.33 16.15 -3.79
CA ALA A 291 -16.59 14.80 -3.29
C ALA A 291 -16.45 14.74 -1.76
N GLN A 292 -15.43 15.37 -1.20
CA GLN A 292 -15.23 15.43 0.26
C GLN A 292 -16.38 16.16 0.97
N ILE A 293 -16.89 17.25 0.40
CA ILE A 293 -18.05 17.96 0.94
C ILE A 293 -19.27 17.02 0.98
N ILE A 294 -19.53 16.27 -0.09
CA ILE A 294 -20.62 15.29 -0.15
C ILE A 294 -20.46 14.22 0.95
N ILE A 295 -19.23 13.72 1.16
CA ILE A 295 -18.94 12.73 2.19
C ILE A 295 -19.16 13.31 3.59
N VAL A 296 -18.67 14.52 3.86
CA VAL A 296 -18.85 15.20 5.16
C VAL A 296 -20.33 15.43 5.45
N VAL A 297 -21.11 15.89 4.46
CA VAL A 297 -22.57 16.05 4.60
C VAL A 297 -23.22 14.69 4.89
N HIS A 298 -22.82 13.61 4.20
CA HIS A 298 -23.34 12.27 4.46
C HIS A 298 -23.03 11.82 5.89
N VAL A 299 -21.77 11.91 6.32
CA VAL A 299 -21.34 11.53 7.68
C VAL A 299 -22.09 12.32 8.74
N PHE A 300 -22.20 13.65 8.56
CA PHE A 300 -22.93 14.50 9.48
C PHE A 300 -24.40 14.11 9.56
N CYS A 301 -25.08 14.02 8.41
CA CYS A 301 -26.52 13.72 8.36
C CYS A 301 -26.87 12.33 8.91
N PHE A 302 -26.00 11.32 8.70
CA PHE A 302 -26.21 9.96 9.16
C PHE A 302 -25.87 9.76 10.65
N SER A 303 -25.02 10.63 11.21
CA SER A 303 -24.52 10.52 12.57
C SER A 303 -25.55 10.92 13.64
N ASN A 304 -25.34 10.40 14.84
CA ASN A 304 -25.78 11.03 16.08
C ASN A 304 -24.62 11.80 16.72
N ARG A 305 -24.92 12.64 17.72
CA ARG A 305 -23.92 13.48 18.40
C ARG A 305 -22.78 12.68 19.04
N LYS A 306 -23.05 11.44 19.50
CA LYS A 306 -22.03 10.60 20.16
C LYS A 306 -21.10 9.93 19.14
N ASN A 307 -21.64 9.45 18.02
CA ASN A 307 -20.87 8.65 17.06
C ASN A 307 -20.05 9.53 16.09
N LEU A 308 -20.47 10.77 15.84
CA LEU A 308 -19.78 11.69 14.93
C LEU A 308 -18.29 11.87 15.30
N LYS A 309 -17.97 12.01 16.59
CA LYS A 309 -16.58 12.19 17.04
C LYS A 309 -15.70 10.98 16.72
N TYR A 310 -16.25 9.77 16.72
CA TYR A 310 -15.54 8.53 16.37
C TYR A 310 -15.25 8.38 14.87
N PHE A 311 -15.76 9.31 14.08
CA PHE A 311 -15.31 9.52 12.71
C PHE A 311 -14.30 10.67 12.62
N VAL A 312 -14.71 11.85 13.12
CA VAL A 312 -13.97 13.10 12.92
C VAL A 312 -12.57 13.03 13.54
N VAL A 313 -12.47 12.58 14.81
CA VAL A 313 -11.18 12.58 15.52
C VAL A 313 -10.19 11.56 14.94
N PRO A 314 -10.54 10.28 14.75
CA PRO A 314 -9.61 9.32 14.14
C PRO A 314 -9.21 9.70 12.70
N TYR A 315 -10.13 10.24 11.90
CA TYR A 315 -9.84 10.69 10.55
C TYR A 315 -8.89 11.91 10.54
N PHE A 316 -9.12 12.87 11.43
CA PHE A 316 -8.22 14.01 11.60
C PHE A 316 -6.81 13.56 12.02
N CYS A 317 -6.69 12.65 12.99
CA CYS A 317 -5.42 12.09 13.43
C CYS A 317 -4.71 11.36 12.27
N PHE A 318 -5.44 10.60 11.47
CA PHE A 318 -4.91 9.93 10.28
C PHE A 318 -4.36 10.93 9.26
N CYS A 319 -5.11 11.97 8.91
CA CYS A 319 -4.68 12.99 7.97
C CYS A 319 -3.49 13.80 8.49
N LEU A 320 -3.48 14.12 9.79
CA LEU A 320 -2.38 14.83 10.42
C LEU A 320 -1.09 14.02 10.37
N PHE A 321 -1.16 12.74 10.72
CA PHE A 321 -0.01 11.84 10.67
C PHE A 321 0.47 11.61 9.23
N GLY A 322 -0.45 11.39 8.28
CA GLY A 322 -0.12 11.23 6.88
C GLY A 322 0.55 12.47 6.27
N ALA A 323 0.15 13.67 6.71
CA ALA A 323 0.81 14.91 6.30
C ALA A 323 2.18 15.10 6.94
N ALA A 324 2.36 14.61 8.18
CA ALA A 324 3.62 14.73 8.91
C ALA A 324 4.67 13.73 8.41
N VAL A 325 4.25 12.52 8.04
CA VAL A 325 5.16 11.44 7.62
C VAL A 325 5.10 11.25 6.10
N VAL A 326 4.18 10.40 5.63
CA VAL A 326 3.97 10.12 4.22
C VAL A 326 2.54 9.60 4.03
N LEU A 327 1.90 9.92 2.92
CA LEU A 327 0.62 9.34 2.56
C LEU A 327 0.68 8.85 1.11
N ALA A 328 0.90 7.57 0.92
CA ALA A 328 0.87 6.90 -0.37
C ALA A 328 -0.53 6.36 -0.69
N GLY A 329 -0.82 6.07 -1.96
CA GLY A 329 -2.13 5.61 -2.41
C GLY A 329 -2.67 4.39 -1.64
N HIS A 330 -1.81 3.43 -1.35
CA HIS A 330 -2.20 2.24 -0.60
C HIS A 330 -2.57 2.52 0.88
N TYR A 331 -2.15 3.64 1.48
CA TYR A 331 -2.59 4.05 2.84
C TYR A 331 -3.97 4.68 2.85
N LEU A 332 -4.50 5.15 1.72
CA LEU A 332 -5.81 5.81 1.65
C LEU A 332 -6.94 4.90 2.18
N GLY A 333 -6.80 3.59 2.00
CA GLY A 333 -7.76 2.63 2.51
C GLY A 333 -7.88 2.57 4.05
N VAL A 334 -6.94 3.14 4.81
CA VAL A 334 -7.12 3.37 6.27
C VAL A 334 -8.31 4.30 6.49
N GLY A 335 -8.42 5.38 5.69
CA GLY A 335 -9.59 6.27 5.72
C GLY A 335 -10.90 5.55 5.40
N TYR A 336 -10.87 4.62 4.43
CA TYR A 336 -12.00 3.73 4.13
C TYR A 336 -12.37 2.85 5.34
N CYS A 337 -11.40 2.25 6.02
CA CYS A 337 -11.64 1.44 7.22
C CYS A 337 -12.21 2.27 8.38
N ILE A 338 -11.76 3.52 8.57
CA ILE A 338 -12.34 4.45 9.55
C ILE A 338 -13.80 4.72 9.21
N PHE A 339 -14.12 4.94 7.91
CA PHE A 339 -15.49 5.16 7.46
C PHE A 339 -16.38 3.94 7.71
N ILE A 340 -15.93 2.73 7.41
CA ILE A 340 -16.68 1.48 7.64
C ILE A 340 -16.86 1.21 9.15
N PHE A 341 -15.82 1.46 9.96
CA PHE A 341 -15.93 1.37 11.42
C PHE A 341 -17.01 2.33 11.97
N TRP A 342 -16.95 3.60 11.55
CA TRP A 342 -17.95 4.59 11.94
C TRP A 342 -19.37 4.20 11.45
N LEU A 343 -19.50 3.73 10.24
CA LEU A 343 -20.77 3.27 9.68
C LEU A 343 -21.31 2.08 10.49
N TRP A 344 -20.44 1.15 10.91
CA TRP A 344 -20.81 0.00 11.75
C TRP A 344 -21.40 0.45 13.08
N ILE A 345 -20.69 1.30 13.82
CA ILE A 345 -21.18 1.75 15.14
C ILE A 345 -22.42 2.63 15.01
N SER A 346 -22.57 3.34 13.90
CA SER A 346 -23.77 4.15 13.63
C SER A 346 -24.98 3.30 13.25
N CYS A 347 -24.79 2.23 12.48
CA CYS A 347 -25.86 1.27 12.17
C CYS A 347 -26.28 0.44 13.39
N ALA A 348 -25.40 0.27 14.37
CA ALA A 348 -25.72 -0.42 15.61
C ALA A 348 -26.45 0.45 16.66
N ASP A 349 -26.62 1.75 16.40
CA ASP A 349 -27.31 2.72 17.28
C ASP A 349 -28.66 3.10 16.66
N ASP A 350 -29.73 3.06 17.46
CA ASP A 350 -31.10 3.39 17.01
C ASP A 350 -31.31 4.88 16.69
N ARG A 351 -30.33 5.74 17.05
CA ARG A 351 -30.39 7.20 16.86
C ARG A 351 -29.73 7.67 15.54
N GLN A 352 -29.77 6.85 14.52
CA GLN A 352 -29.32 7.24 13.20
C GLN A 352 -30.08 8.49 12.72
N PHE A 353 -29.40 9.34 11.95
CA PHE A 353 -29.96 10.61 11.42
C PHE A 353 -30.33 11.68 12.48
N GLU A 354 -29.89 11.54 13.74
CA GLU A 354 -30.19 12.55 14.77
C GLU A 354 -29.69 13.94 14.36
N MET A 355 -28.44 14.03 13.90
CA MET A 355 -27.84 15.32 13.49
C MET A 355 -28.49 15.87 12.23
N GLY A 356 -28.76 15.02 11.24
CA GLY A 356 -29.45 15.42 10.01
C GLY A 356 -30.88 15.90 10.28
N ASN A 357 -31.62 15.23 11.18
CA ASN A 357 -32.96 15.68 11.56
C ASN A 357 -32.93 17.04 12.28
N LYS A 358 -31.94 17.28 13.17
CA LYS A 358 -31.77 18.58 13.84
C LYS A 358 -31.43 19.69 12.82
N LEU A 359 -30.58 19.39 11.84
CA LEU A 359 -30.27 20.34 10.76
C LEU A 359 -31.51 20.66 9.92
N ALA A 360 -32.28 19.63 9.56
CA ALA A 360 -33.53 19.82 8.82
C ALA A 360 -34.55 20.68 9.60
N ASP A 361 -34.67 20.46 10.93
CA ASP A 361 -35.53 21.26 11.79
C ASP A 361 -35.04 22.72 11.88
N LEU A 362 -33.70 22.93 12.00
CA LEU A 362 -33.10 24.27 12.04
C LEU A 362 -33.32 25.04 10.73
N LEU A 363 -33.27 24.36 9.61
CA LEU A 363 -33.50 24.94 8.27
C LEU A 363 -34.99 24.99 7.88
N HIS A 364 -35.90 24.69 8.81
CA HIS A 364 -37.35 24.66 8.62
C HIS A 364 -37.83 23.73 7.50
N PHE A 365 -37.07 22.64 7.25
CA PHE A 365 -37.47 21.62 6.31
C PHE A 365 -38.65 20.79 6.85
N GLY A 366 -39.65 20.52 5.98
CA GLY A 366 -40.83 19.72 6.34
C GLY A 366 -40.53 18.22 6.52
N THR A 367 -41.53 17.48 7.02
CA THR A 367 -41.41 16.01 7.24
C THR A 367 -41.03 15.21 5.98
N LYS A 368 -41.42 15.72 4.77
CA LYS A 368 -41.03 15.14 3.48
C LYS A 368 -39.50 15.21 3.27
N ASP A 369 -38.87 16.27 3.75
CA ASP A 369 -37.43 16.52 3.56
C ASP A 369 -36.57 15.64 4.45
N LYS A 370 -37.06 15.21 5.63
CA LYS A 370 -36.40 14.19 6.45
C LYS A 370 -36.31 12.84 5.75
N SER A 371 -37.30 12.50 4.90
CA SER A 371 -37.22 11.30 4.06
C SER A 371 -36.16 11.44 2.96
N LEU A 372 -35.90 12.67 2.51
CA LEU A 372 -34.86 12.96 1.51
C LEU A 372 -33.46 12.68 2.04
N LEU A 373 -33.15 13.00 3.29
CA LEU A 373 -31.88 12.68 3.94
C LEU A 373 -31.59 11.19 3.94
N LYS A 374 -32.61 10.35 4.23
CA LYS A 374 -32.46 8.89 4.19
C LYS A 374 -32.21 8.39 2.76
N LYS A 375 -32.92 8.97 1.77
CA LYS A 375 -32.72 8.63 0.35
C LYS A 375 -31.33 9.05 -0.12
N PHE A 376 -30.85 10.24 0.27
CA PHE A 376 -29.51 10.71 -0.02
C PHE A 376 -28.45 9.77 0.57
N ALA A 377 -28.58 9.38 1.85
CA ALA A 377 -27.64 8.46 2.49
C ALA A 377 -27.62 7.08 1.80
N LEU A 378 -28.80 6.57 1.44
CA LEU A 378 -28.89 5.31 0.69
C LEU A 378 -28.26 5.42 -0.70
N ALA A 379 -28.56 6.50 -1.44
CA ALA A 379 -27.99 6.75 -2.76
C ALA A 379 -26.47 6.88 -2.71
N PHE A 380 -25.93 7.61 -1.72
CA PHE A 380 -24.50 7.74 -1.51
C PHE A 380 -23.83 6.36 -1.26
N CYS A 381 -24.34 5.58 -0.28
CA CYS A 381 -23.78 4.26 0.01
C CYS A 381 -23.89 3.32 -1.20
N THR A 382 -25.01 3.35 -1.94
CA THR A 382 -25.19 2.53 -3.13
C THR A 382 -24.19 2.91 -4.21
N PHE A 383 -24.03 4.20 -4.49
CA PHE A 383 -23.08 4.70 -5.47
C PHE A 383 -21.63 4.35 -5.10
N SER A 384 -21.24 4.59 -3.86
CA SER A 384 -19.89 4.27 -3.36
C SER A 384 -19.58 2.77 -3.48
N ILE A 385 -20.53 1.90 -3.11
CA ILE A 385 -20.37 0.44 -3.25
C ILE A 385 -20.25 0.06 -4.73
N MET A 386 -21.11 0.59 -5.61
CA MET A 386 -21.06 0.30 -7.04
C MET A 386 -19.73 0.71 -7.67
N MET A 387 -19.24 1.92 -7.36
CA MET A 387 -17.92 2.36 -7.83
C MET A 387 -16.81 1.44 -7.34
N SER A 388 -16.85 1.07 -6.07
CA SER A 388 -15.85 0.18 -5.49
C SER A 388 -15.88 -1.23 -6.11
N LEU A 389 -17.08 -1.76 -6.45
CA LEU A 389 -17.22 -3.02 -7.18
C LEU A 389 -16.68 -2.94 -8.61
N LEU A 390 -16.93 -1.82 -9.30
CA LEU A 390 -16.36 -1.60 -10.64
C LEU A 390 -14.83 -1.58 -10.61
N TRP A 391 -14.23 -0.93 -9.60
CA TRP A 391 -12.78 -0.97 -9.41
C TRP A 391 -12.27 -2.39 -9.14
N THR A 392 -12.99 -3.16 -8.32
CA THR A 392 -12.63 -4.57 -8.05
C THR A 392 -12.66 -5.41 -9.32
N ILE A 393 -13.75 -5.33 -10.07
CA ILE A 393 -13.93 -6.10 -11.31
C ILE A 393 -12.85 -5.73 -12.32
N SER A 394 -12.65 -4.43 -12.56
CA SER A 394 -11.64 -3.95 -13.51
C SER A 394 -10.22 -4.35 -13.10
N SER A 395 -9.88 -4.24 -11.81
CA SER A 395 -8.57 -4.67 -11.31
C SER A 395 -8.38 -6.18 -11.40
N SER A 396 -9.42 -6.97 -11.07
CA SER A 396 -9.35 -8.43 -11.14
C SER A 396 -9.22 -8.94 -12.58
N ILE A 397 -9.86 -8.27 -13.55
CA ILE A 397 -9.71 -8.61 -14.98
C ILE A 397 -8.25 -8.34 -15.41
N LYS A 398 -7.72 -7.17 -15.04
CA LYS A 398 -6.34 -6.82 -15.37
C LYS A 398 -5.31 -7.70 -14.69
N GLU A 399 -5.59 -8.19 -13.48
CA GLU A 399 -4.76 -9.17 -12.77
C GLU A 399 -4.65 -10.51 -13.53
N ILE A 400 -5.73 -10.89 -14.26
CA ILE A 400 -5.74 -12.09 -15.08
C ILE A 400 -5.05 -11.85 -16.44
N GLU A 401 -5.17 -10.64 -17.00
CA GLU A 401 -4.64 -10.29 -18.32
C GLU A 401 -3.17 -9.91 -18.29
N TYR A 402 -2.69 -9.32 -17.20
CA TYR A 402 -1.35 -8.75 -17.08
C TYR A 402 -0.64 -9.32 -15.84
N GLN A 403 0.60 -9.64 -16.02
CA GLN A 403 1.46 -10.08 -14.93
C GLN A 403 1.74 -8.91 -13.97
N TYR A 404 1.45 -9.10 -12.68
CA TYR A 404 1.65 -8.04 -11.68
C TYR A 404 3.12 -7.86 -11.32
N SER A 405 3.89 -8.95 -11.28
CA SER A 405 5.33 -8.98 -10.99
C SER A 405 6.04 -9.84 -12.04
N TYR A 406 7.35 -9.91 -12.02
CA TYR A 406 8.15 -10.68 -12.97
C TYR A 406 9.08 -11.71 -12.29
N GLY A 407 8.95 -11.88 -10.98
CA GLY A 407 9.91 -12.66 -10.20
C GLY A 407 9.92 -14.14 -10.56
N ARG A 408 8.74 -14.75 -10.73
CA ARG A 408 8.57 -16.18 -11.01
C ARG A 408 9.15 -16.56 -12.37
N GLU A 409 8.74 -15.85 -13.39
CA GLU A 409 9.13 -16.16 -14.76
C GLU A 409 10.60 -15.82 -15.01
N THR A 410 11.10 -14.76 -14.39
CA THR A 410 12.53 -14.43 -14.46
C THR A 410 13.38 -15.51 -13.79
N VAL A 411 12.98 -16.01 -12.62
CA VAL A 411 13.72 -17.10 -11.97
C VAL A 411 13.65 -18.37 -12.81
N HIS A 412 12.52 -18.69 -13.41
CA HIS A 412 12.39 -19.81 -14.33
C HIS A 412 13.33 -19.67 -15.53
N PHE A 413 13.37 -18.49 -16.16
CA PHE A 413 14.32 -18.20 -17.24
C PHE A 413 15.78 -18.36 -16.79
N LEU A 414 16.14 -17.84 -15.60
CA LEU A 414 17.49 -18.00 -15.06
C LEU A 414 17.85 -19.47 -14.77
N GLU A 415 16.89 -20.29 -14.34
CA GLU A 415 17.08 -21.73 -14.11
C GLU A 415 17.22 -22.49 -15.43
N GLU A 416 16.35 -22.27 -16.43
CA GLU A 416 16.39 -22.94 -17.73
C GLU A 416 17.65 -22.63 -18.52
N THR A 417 18.14 -21.39 -18.43
CA THR A 417 19.37 -20.97 -19.11
C THR A 417 20.64 -21.30 -18.33
N GLY A 418 20.52 -21.71 -17.06
CA GLY A 418 21.66 -21.93 -16.18
C GLY A 418 22.24 -20.64 -15.57
N LEU A 419 21.68 -19.47 -15.89
CA LEU A 419 22.13 -18.18 -15.38
C LEU A 419 21.84 -17.98 -13.88
N ILE A 420 21.00 -18.81 -13.27
CA ILE A 420 20.70 -18.75 -11.81
C ILE A 420 21.97 -18.90 -10.94
N ASN A 421 23.05 -19.47 -11.46
CA ASN A 421 24.33 -19.63 -10.79
C ASN A 421 25.40 -18.65 -11.31
N ALA A 422 25.06 -17.80 -12.26
CA ALA A 422 25.92 -16.74 -12.74
C ALA A 422 26.07 -15.63 -11.68
N LYS A 423 27.04 -14.77 -11.87
CA LYS A 423 27.26 -13.62 -11.00
C LYS A 423 26.29 -12.50 -11.37
N ILE A 424 25.13 -12.48 -10.70
CA ILE A 424 24.07 -11.51 -10.93
C ILE A 424 24.26 -10.31 -10.02
N ALA A 425 24.16 -9.10 -10.55
CA ALA A 425 24.21 -7.85 -9.81
C ALA A 425 23.05 -6.92 -10.18
N ASN A 426 22.59 -6.13 -9.21
CA ASN A 426 21.84 -4.93 -9.53
C ASN A 426 22.76 -3.94 -10.23
N ALA A 427 22.24 -3.29 -11.26
CA ALA A 427 22.91 -2.15 -11.85
C ALA A 427 23.02 -1.01 -10.81
N TRP A 428 24.15 -0.32 -10.82
CA TRP A 428 24.40 0.84 -9.95
C TRP A 428 24.95 2.00 -10.76
N ASP A 429 24.72 3.20 -10.29
CA ASP A 429 25.17 4.44 -10.89
C ASP A 429 26.29 5.06 -10.08
N GLU A 430 27.31 5.60 -10.76
CA GLU A 430 28.34 6.42 -10.17
C GLU A 430 28.13 7.87 -10.67
N GLU A 431 27.65 8.74 -9.82
CA GLU A 431 27.67 10.16 -10.10
C GLU A 431 29.13 10.65 -10.12
N LYS A 432 29.47 11.46 -11.12
CA LYS A 432 30.77 12.11 -11.19
C LYS A 432 30.64 13.59 -10.84
N THR A 433 31.61 14.08 -10.10
CA THR A 433 31.77 15.51 -9.86
C THR A 433 32.17 16.24 -11.15
N GLU A 434 32.09 17.57 -11.18
CA GLU A 434 32.59 18.39 -12.29
C GLU A 434 34.07 18.14 -12.61
N SER A 435 34.87 17.67 -11.64
CA SER A 435 36.28 17.28 -11.84
C SER A 435 36.45 15.88 -12.43
N GLY A 436 35.38 15.11 -12.60
CA GLY A 436 35.42 13.74 -13.11
C GLY A 436 35.68 12.67 -12.05
N ASP A 437 35.79 13.04 -10.77
CA ASP A 437 35.92 12.11 -9.66
C ASP A 437 34.56 11.56 -9.26
N ILE A 438 34.53 10.34 -8.69
CA ILE A 438 33.28 9.73 -8.21
C ILE A 438 32.71 10.54 -7.04
N ASP A 439 31.46 10.94 -7.15
CA ASP A 439 30.73 11.65 -6.09
C ASP A 439 30.06 10.66 -5.14
N TYR A 440 30.72 10.39 -4.03
CA TYR A 440 30.21 9.52 -2.99
C TYR A 440 29.30 10.30 -2.01
N LYS A 441 28.15 10.76 -2.49
CA LYS A 441 27.18 11.45 -1.61
C LYS A 441 26.56 10.48 -0.59
N GLU A 442 26.06 11.04 0.51
CA GLU A 442 25.12 10.33 1.35
C GLU A 442 23.91 9.94 0.52
N SER A 443 23.55 8.67 0.52
CA SER A 443 22.46 8.14 -0.28
C SER A 443 21.72 7.05 0.45
N ASP A 444 20.52 6.80 -0.01
CA ASP A 444 19.76 5.62 0.33
C ASP A 444 20.48 4.36 -0.17
N THR A 445 20.07 3.20 0.35
CA THR A 445 20.65 1.93 -0.08
C THR A 445 20.66 1.80 -1.61
N LYS A 446 21.77 1.34 -2.16
CA LYS A 446 21.92 1.09 -3.60
C LYS A 446 21.17 -0.16 -4.09
N SER A 447 20.52 -0.90 -3.20
CA SER A 447 19.79 -2.12 -3.54
C SER A 447 18.58 -1.82 -4.40
N ASN A 448 18.40 -2.60 -5.46
CA ASN A 448 17.17 -2.57 -6.25
C ASN A 448 16.09 -3.41 -5.58
N GLY A 449 15.04 -2.78 -5.08
CA GLY A 449 13.91 -3.45 -4.42
C GLY A 449 13.24 -4.50 -5.31
N TRP A 450 13.29 -4.33 -6.63
CA TRP A 450 12.72 -5.29 -7.59
C TRP A 450 13.46 -6.63 -7.66
N ALA A 451 14.66 -6.73 -7.11
CA ALA A 451 15.39 -7.99 -6.97
C ALA A 451 14.84 -8.87 -5.84
N VAL A 452 14.06 -8.30 -4.91
CA VAL A 452 13.50 -9.05 -3.77
C VAL A 452 12.57 -10.18 -4.22
N PRO A 453 11.60 -9.97 -5.15
CA PRO A 453 10.79 -11.06 -5.69
C PRO A 453 11.62 -12.18 -6.31
N LEU A 454 12.69 -11.86 -7.05
CA LEU A 454 13.59 -12.86 -7.63
C LEU A 454 14.22 -13.74 -6.55
N CYS A 455 14.79 -13.11 -5.51
CA CYS A 455 15.38 -13.83 -4.39
C CYS A 455 14.35 -14.66 -3.60
N ALA A 456 13.10 -14.16 -3.51
CA ALA A 456 12.01 -14.86 -2.84
C ALA A 456 11.60 -16.12 -3.60
N HIS A 457 11.46 -16.06 -4.92
CA HIS A 457 11.15 -17.20 -5.78
C HIS A 457 12.31 -18.19 -5.86
N ALA A 458 13.55 -17.72 -5.98
CA ALA A 458 14.75 -18.57 -5.95
C ALA A 458 14.98 -19.22 -4.58
N GLY A 459 14.31 -18.74 -3.53
CA GLY A 459 14.46 -19.24 -2.17
C GLY A 459 15.79 -18.93 -1.49
N ARG A 460 16.67 -18.16 -2.15
CA ARG A 460 17.99 -17.72 -1.67
C ARG A 460 18.36 -16.37 -2.26
N ASN A 461 19.37 -15.71 -1.70
CA ASN A 461 19.96 -14.56 -2.35
C ASN A 461 20.67 -15.00 -3.64
N ILE A 462 20.30 -14.40 -4.78
CA ILE A 462 20.93 -14.63 -6.10
C ILE A 462 21.64 -13.38 -6.62
N VAL A 463 21.58 -12.26 -5.90
CA VAL A 463 22.14 -10.97 -6.31
C VAL A 463 23.25 -10.58 -5.34
N TYR A 464 24.50 -10.61 -5.79
CA TYR A 464 25.66 -10.49 -4.91
C TYR A 464 25.85 -9.10 -4.28
N ASN A 465 25.34 -8.05 -4.94
CA ASN A 465 25.39 -6.67 -4.45
C ASN A 465 24.04 -6.18 -3.91
N PHE A 466 23.21 -7.09 -3.40
CA PHE A 466 21.87 -6.77 -2.93
C PHE A 466 21.89 -5.83 -1.73
N ASN A 467 22.78 -6.09 -0.77
CA ASN A 467 22.99 -5.28 0.42
C ASN A 467 24.47 -4.93 0.59
N ASP A 468 24.75 -3.88 1.33
CA ASP A 468 26.10 -3.40 1.60
C ASP A 468 26.80 -4.18 2.71
N GLY A 469 26.04 -4.93 3.49
CA GLY A 469 26.52 -5.70 4.62
C GLY A 469 27.22 -7.02 4.27
N ALA A 470 27.78 -7.64 5.28
CA ALA A 470 28.21 -9.03 5.24
C ALA A 470 27.04 -10.02 5.27
N ASP A 471 25.82 -9.52 5.44
CA ASP A 471 24.61 -10.33 5.57
C ASP A 471 24.14 -10.79 4.19
N ASP A 472 23.85 -12.09 4.10
CA ASP A 472 23.23 -12.71 2.92
C ASP A 472 21.69 -12.49 2.89
N ALA A 473 21.25 -11.39 3.48
CA ALA A 473 19.83 -11.04 3.56
C ALA A 473 19.30 -10.66 2.18
N ALA A 474 18.26 -11.36 1.74
CA ALA A 474 17.64 -11.18 0.44
C ALA A 474 16.42 -10.23 0.51
N TYR A 475 16.56 -9.11 1.20
CA TYR A 475 15.57 -8.05 1.34
C TYR A 475 16.26 -6.68 1.43
N VAL A 476 15.57 -5.60 1.06
CA VAL A 476 16.13 -4.25 1.12
C VAL A 476 16.23 -3.79 2.57
N GLN A 477 17.43 -3.35 2.96
CA GLN A 477 17.66 -2.69 4.24
C GLN A 477 17.57 -1.18 4.03
N PHE A 478 16.50 -0.55 4.54
CA PHE A 478 16.30 0.90 4.41
C PHE A 478 17.21 1.71 5.33
N ILE A 479 18.51 1.62 5.09
CA ILE A 479 19.57 2.29 5.86
C ILE A 479 20.22 3.35 4.96
N ARG A 480 20.28 4.59 5.44
CA ARG A 480 21.02 5.67 4.79
C ARG A 480 22.50 5.46 5.00
N GLN A 481 23.29 5.59 3.96
CA GLN A 481 24.73 5.42 4.02
C GLN A 481 25.45 6.76 3.94
N THR A 482 26.51 6.91 4.73
CA THR A 482 27.44 8.02 4.61
C THR A 482 28.24 7.91 3.32
N ALA A 483 28.81 9.02 2.85
CA ALA A 483 29.68 9.04 1.67
C ALA A 483 30.87 8.07 1.80
N GLU A 484 31.43 7.91 2.99
CA GLU A 484 32.51 6.95 3.25
C GLU A 484 32.04 5.48 3.13
N GLN A 485 30.86 5.17 3.68
CA GLN A 485 30.27 3.82 3.55
C GLN A 485 29.96 3.52 2.09
N ASN A 486 29.39 4.46 1.34
CA ASN A 486 29.14 4.31 -0.10
C ASN A 486 30.44 4.03 -0.86
N ARG A 487 31.51 4.81 -0.60
CA ARG A 487 32.82 4.56 -1.20
C ARG A 487 33.30 3.13 -0.95
N ASN A 488 33.30 2.70 0.32
CA ASN A 488 33.77 1.38 0.71
C ASN A 488 32.95 0.27 0.03
N THR A 489 31.65 0.47 -0.12
CA THR A 489 30.72 -0.46 -0.77
C THR A 489 31.01 -0.58 -2.26
N ILE A 490 31.10 0.54 -2.99
CA ILE A 490 31.40 0.56 -4.42
C ILE A 490 32.77 -0.02 -4.70
N GLU A 491 33.80 0.33 -3.90
CA GLU A 491 35.12 -0.27 -4.03
C GLU A 491 35.11 -1.79 -3.80
N ARG A 492 34.31 -2.25 -2.85
CA ARG A 492 34.14 -3.69 -2.60
C ARG A 492 33.49 -4.38 -3.80
N TRP A 493 32.43 -3.83 -4.35
CA TRP A 493 31.78 -4.36 -5.56
C TRP A 493 32.74 -4.38 -6.74
N GLY A 494 33.51 -3.31 -6.94
CA GLY A 494 34.53 -3.25 -7.98
C GLY A 494 35.59 -4.34 -7.87
N LYS A 495 36.04 -4.67 -6.64
CA LYS A 495 36.99 -5.75 -6.39
C LYS A 495 36.45 -7.14 -6.72
N GLN A 496 35.14 -7.31 -6.76
CA GLN A 496 34.51 -8.58 -7.15
C GLN A 496 34.56 -8.81 -8.67
N GLY A 497 34.95 -7.81 -9.46
CA GLY A 497 35.01 -7.84 -10.91
C GLY A 497 33.64 -7.70 -11.59
N ALA A 498 33.63 -7.61 -12.91
CA ALA A 498 32.41 -7.45 -13.68
C ALA A 498 31.40 -8.58 -13.42
N PRO A 499 30.12 -8.28 -13.19
CA PRO A 499 29.07 -9.30 -13.10
C PRO A 499 28.87 -10.00 -14.45
N ASP A 500 28.35 -11.23 -14.39
CA ASP A 500 27.94 -11.94 -15.60
C ASP A 500 26.60 -11.41 -16.11
N VAL A 501 25.69 -11.09 -15.18
CA VAL A 501 24.35 -10.57 -15.46
C VAL A 501 24.12 -9.30 -14.66
N LEU A 502 23.59 -8.28 -15.34
CA LEU A 502 23.08 -7.06 -14.71
C LEU A 502 21.55 -7.05 -14.74
N LEU A 503 20.97 -6.63 -13.63
CA LEU A 503 19.54 -6.42 -13.44
C LEU A 503 19.26 -4.92 -13.33
N GLY A 504 18.44 -4.37 -14.22
CA GLY A 504 18.10 -2.95 -14.18
C GLY A 504 17.16 -2.49 -15.28
N GLU A 505 16.82 -1.21 -15.20
CA GLU A 505 16.08 -0.52 -16.26
C GLU A 505 17.02 -0.21 -17.43
N VAL A 506 16.48 0.02 -18.62
CA VAL A 506 17.24 0.57 -19.74
C VAL A 506 17.42 2.05 -19.49
N ASP A 507 18.24 2.38 -18.51
CA ASP A 507 18.62 3.75 -18.23
C ASP A 507 20.10 3.93 -18.58
N VAL A 508 20.41 5.07 -19.12
CA VAL A 508 21.77 5.51 -19.49
C VAL A 508 22.71 5.55 -18.30
N LYS A 509 22.15 5.74 -17.12
CA LYS A 509 22.87 5.79 -15.85
C LYS A 509 23.26 4.43 -15.28
N LEU A 510 23.03 3.35 -16.03
CA LEU A 510 23.15 1.99 -15.53
C LEU A 510 24.54 1.55 -15.15
N LEU A 511 25.57 2.39 -15.36
CA LEU A 511 26.85 1.79 -15.22
C LEU A 511 27.90 2.73 -14.83
N THR A 512 28.42 2.71 -13.55
CA THR A 512 29.66 2.43 -13.75
C THR A 512 30.65 2.59 -12.73
N ASN A 513 31.20 1.74 -12.56
CA ASN A 513 32.57 1.58 -12.17
C ASN A 513 33.39 1.44 -13.48
N ASN A 514 34.57 1.95 -13.59
CA ASN A 514 35.46 1.82 -14.74
C ASN A 514 35.67 0.36 -15.23
N ALA A 515 35.16 -0.63 -14.48
CA ALA A 515 35.24 -2.04 -14.80
C ALA A 515 34.04 -2.57 -15.61
N VAL A 516 32.94 -1.80 -15.74
CA VAL A 516 31.70 -2.26 -16.39
C VAL A 516 31.16 -1.15 -17.27
N THR A 517 31.02 -1.42 -18.56
CA THR A 517 30.41 -0.50 -19.52
C THR A 517 29.19 -1.15 -20.16
N LEU A 518 28.16 -0.37 -20.47
CA LEU A 518 26.94 -0.85 -21.14
C LEU A 518 27.25 -1.56 -22.47
N ARG A 519 28.36 -1.22 -23.15
CA ARG A 519 28.82 -1.85 -24.39
C ARG A 519 29.18 -3.32 -24.20
N ASP A 520 29.56 -3.71 -23.01
CA ASP A 520 29.97 -5.08 -22.69
C ASP A 520 28.79 -6.01 -22.40
N TYR A 521 27.56 -5.47 -22.39
CA TYR A 521 26.35 -6.20 -22.06
C TYR A 521 25.27 -6.05 -23.13
N SER A 522 24.52 -7.11 -23.34
CA SER A 522 23.31 -7.13 -24.18
C SER A 522 22.09 -7.57 -23.40
N PRO A 523 20.93 -6.96 -23.67
CA PRO A 523 19.68 -7.40 -23.04
C PRO A 523 19.30 -8.77 -23.61
N VAL A 524 19.03 -9.72 -22.72
CA VAL A 524 18.67 -11.10 -23.09
C VAL A 524 17.29 -11.52 -22.59
N TYR A 525 16.72 -10.76 -21.65
CA TYR A 525 15.40 -11.02 -21.11
C TYR A 525 14.76 -9.72 -20.66
N GLU A 526 13.47 -9.59 -20.98
CA GLU A 526 12.62 -8.45 -20.62
C GLU A 526 11.69 -8.83 -19.49
N MET A 527 11.58 -7.95 -18.50
CA MET A 527 10.75 -8.14 -17.31
C MET A 527 9.68 -7.06 -17.27
N GLU A 528 8.42 -7.45 -17.39
CA GLU A 528 7.28 -6.53 -17.30
C GLU A 528 6.70 -6.55 -15.90
N PHE A 529 6.56 -5.39 -15.27
CA PHE A 529 5.86 -5.17 -14.03
C PHE A 529 4.65 -4.28 -14.26
N ASN A 530 3.48 -4.71 -13.76
CA ASN A 530 2.22 -4.02 -13.95
C ASN A 530 1.58 -3.66 -12.62
N TYR A 531 1.68 -2.39 -12.21
CA TYR A 531 0.96 -1.91 -11.05
C TYR A 531 -0.50 -1.62 -11.40
N ILE A 532 -1.43 -2.29 -10.70
CA ILE A 532 -2.87 -2.17 -10.95
C ILE A 532 -3.52 -1.38 -9.81
N TRP A 533 -4.05 -0.20 -10.15
CA TRP A 533 -4.73 0.67 -9.19
C TRP A 533 -6.12 1.06 -9.67
N LYS A 534 -7.18 0.59 -8.98
CA LYS A 534 -8.59 0.86 -9.32
C LYS A 534 -8.93 0.62 -10.79
N GLY A 535 -8.35 -0.43 -11.36
CA GLY A 535 -8.50 -0.77 -12.77
C GLY A 535 -7.64 0.05 -13.74
N ASN A 536 -6.79 0.96 -13.28
CA ASN A 536 -5.75 1.56 -14.10
C ASN A 536 -4.49 0.70 -14.06
N LEU A 537 -3.80 0.63 -15.18
CA LEU A 537 -2.57 -0.14 -15.36
C LEU A 537 -1.40 0.81 -15.57
N LEU A 538 -0.37 0.65 -14.77
CA LEU A 538 0.92 1.30 -14.96
C LEU A 538 1.96 0.23 -15.23
N LYS A 539 2.58 0.30 -16.41
CA LYS A 539 3.63 -0.62 -16.84
C LYS A 539 5.00 -0.07 -16.52
N LYS A 540 5.88 -0.94 -16.04
CA LYS A 540 7.31 -0.69 -15.91
C LYS A 540 8.07 -1.85 -16.52
N MET A 541 9.19 -1.54 -17.16
CA MET A 541 10.04 -2.52 -17.81
C MET A 541 11.40 -2.55 -17.14
N GLN A 542 11.92 -3.76 -16.93
CA GLN A 542 13.30 -4.00 -16.54
C GLN A 542 13.90 -5.08 -17.42
N TYR A 543 15.22 -5.20 -17.40
CA TYR A 543 15.94 -6.10 -18.28
C TYR A 543 17.01 -6.87 -17.52
N LEU A 544 17.27 -8.10 -17.97
CA LEU A 544 18.50 -8.81 -17.69
C LEU A 544 19.47 -8.54 -18.84
N PHE A 545 20.64 -8.03 -18.50
CA PHE A 545 21.73 -7.80 -19.43
C PHE A 545 22.80 -8.85 -19.17
N LEU A 546 23.12 -9.66 -20.18
CA LEU A 546 24.19 -10.64 -20.14
C LEU A 546 25.46 -10.05 -20.75
N ARG A 547 26.61 -10.31 -20.13
CA ARG A 547 27.90 -9.91 -20.69
C ARG A 547 28.12 -10.57 -22.04
N ASN A 548 28.58 -9.79 -23.04
CA ASN A 548 28.65 -10.19 -24.45
C ASN A 548 29.52 -11.43 -24.71
N ASP A 549 30.61 -11.60 -23.95
CA ASP A 549 31.50 -12.76 -24.07
C ASP A 549 30.83 -14.07 -23.58
N LEU A 550 29.74 -13.99 -22.85
CA LEU A 550 28.99 -15.13 -22.31
C LEU A 550 27.78 -15.54 -23.17
N LEU A 551 27.41 -14.74 -24.18
CA LEU A 551 26.23 -15.02 -25.01
C LEU A 551 26.32 -16.40 -25.69
N ILE A 552 27.48 -16.77 -26.21
CA ILE A 552 27.69 -18.08 -26.85
C ILE A 552 27.64 -19.21 -25.81
N GLN A 553 28.26 -19.00 -24.67
CA GLN A 553 28.30 -20.00 -23.59
C GLN A 553 26.91 -20.41 -23.13
N TYR A 554 26.00 -19.44 -22.97
CA TYR A 554 24.62 -19.67 -22.53
C TYR A 554 23.64 -19.86 -23.70
N SER A 555 24.12 -19.83 -24.94
CA SER A 555 23.31 -19.97 -26.17
C SER A 555 22.14 -18.97 -26.23
N LEU A 556 22.38 -17.74 -25.76
CA LEU A 556 21.38 -16.68 -25.75
C LEU A 556 21.62 -15.68 -26.89
N THR A 557 20.51 -15.27 -27.49
CA THR A 557 20.49 -14.21 -28.49
C THR A 557 20.02 -12.92 -27.82
N PRO A 558 20.73 -11.80 -28.05
CA PRO A 558 20.23 -10.52 -27.58
C PRO A 558 18.85 -10.24 -28.15
N ILE A 559 17.96 -9.77 -27.29
CA ILE A 559 16.69 -9.20 -27.75
C ILE A 559 16.96 -7.81 -28.32
N ASP A 560 16.22 -7.44 -29.37
CA ASP A 560 16.27 -6.07 -29.84
C ASP A 560 15.95 -5.14 -28.71
N ARG A 561 16.80 -4.13 -28.50
CA ARG A 561 16.47 -3.11 -27.51
C ARG A 561 15.16 -2.49 -27.95
N PRO A 562 14.12 -2.52 -27.12
CA PRO A 562 12.81 -2.07 -27.55
C PRO A 562 12.94 -0.64 -28.07
N GLU A 563 12.35 -0.38 -29.23
CA GLU A 563 12.16 0.97 -29.72
C GLU A 563 11.32 1.72 -28.68
N GLY A 564 11.98 2.52 -27.89
CA GLY A 564 11.29 3.40 -27.00
C GLY A 564 11.13 2.96 -25.59
N MET A 565 12.13 3.06 -24.82
CA MET A 565 12.01 3.41 -23.41
C MET A 565 13.41 3.50 -22.82
N VAL A 566 13.80 4.70 -22.50
CA VAL A 566 14.84 4.98 -21.54
C VAL A 566 14.10 5.42 -20.29
N GLY A 567 14.14 4.59 -19.24
CA GLY A 567 13.48 4.91 -17.98
C GLY A 567 11.95 5.03 -18.04
N SER A 568 11.34 5.52 -16.98
CA SER A 568 9.89 5.71 -16.84
C SER A 568 9.26 6.75 -17.80
N MET A 569 10.00 7.29 -18.77
CA MET A 569 9.61 8.46 -19.55
C MET A 569 9.43 8.23 -21.06
N GLY A 570 9.46 6.99 -21.54
CA GLY A 570 9.01 6.65 -22.89
C GLY A 570 9.83 7.28 -24.03
N PHE A 571 11.10 6.92 -24.16
CA PHE A 571 11.97 7.31 -25.27
C PHE A 571 12.04 6.25 -26.36
N VAL A 572 11.94 6.65 -27.62
CA VAL A 572 12.16 5.77 -28.79
C VAL A 572 13.62 5.88 -29.23
N ILE A 573 14.39 4.81 -29.09
CA ILE A 573 15.74 4.75 -29.68
C ILE A 573 15.59 4.42 -31.15
N SER A 574 15.83 5.43 -32.00
CA SER A 574 15.80 5.26 -33.46
C SER A 574 16.99 4.44 -33.96
N ASP A 575 16.89 3.88 -35.17
CA ASP A 575 18.02 3.18 -35.80
C ASP A 575 19.23 4.10 -36.01
N GLU A 576 19.00 5.39 -36.25
CA GLU A 576 20.06 6.42 -36.29
C GLU A 576 20.79 6.54 -34.93
N MET A 577 20.07 6.50 -33.82
CA MET A 577 20.69 6.54 -32.50
C MET A 577 21.50 5.28 -32.21
N LYS A 578 21.03 4.12 -32.64
CA LYS A 578 21.77 2.85 -32.54
C LYS A 578 23.08 2.92 -33.34
N GLU A 579 23.02 3.42 -34.58
CA GLU A 579 24.18 3.57 -35.44
C GLU A 579 25.21 4.55 -34.84
N ARG A 580 24.81 5.67 -34.31
CA ARG A 580 25.68 6.62 -33.63
C ARG A 580 26.36 5.98 -32.41
N TYR A 581 25.62 5.19 -31.62
CA TYR A 581 26.16 4.47 -30.48
C TYR A 581 27.17 3.40 -30.89
N GLU A 582 26.87 2.61 -31.94
CA GLU A 582 27.79 1.62 -32.52
C GLU A 582 29.07 2.27 -33.07
N ASN A 583 28.97 3.49 -33.59
CA ASN A 583 30.10 4.29 -34.05
C ASN A 583 30.92 4.91 -32.90
N GLY A 584 30.53 4.67 -31.65
CA GLY A 584 31.31 5.06 -30.48
C GLY A 584 30.98 6.42 -29.90
N GLU A 585 29.89 7.05 -30.34
CA GLU A 585 29.41 8.28 -29.74
C GLU A 585 28.87 8.01 -28.33
N ALA A 586 29.14 8.94 -27.38
CA ALA A 586 28.63 8.80 -26.04
C ALA A 586 27.10 8.87 -26.03
N ILE A 587 26.45 8.00 -25.24
CA ILE A 587 24.99 7.88 -25.25
C ILE A 587 24.29 9.13 -24.70
N GLU A 588 24.96 9.86 -23.82
CA GLU A 588 24.53 11.15 -23.31
C GLU A 588 24.41 12.20 -24.43
N ASP A 589 25.35 12.21 -25.37
CA ASP A 589 25.33 13.13 -26.50
C ASP A 589 24.24 12.75 -27.50
N ILE A 590 23.97 11.44 -27.65
CA ILE A 590 22.91 10.91 -28.52
C ILE A 590 21.54 11.28 -27.98
N LEU A 591 21.35 11.18 -26.66
CA LEU A 591 20.06 11.42 -25.99
C LEU A 591 19.82 12.89 -25.63
N LYS A 592 20.85 13.70 -25.50
CA LYS A 592 20.77 15.09 -25.09
C LYS A 592 19.69 15.92 -25.78
N PRO A 593 19.51 15.87 -27.13
CA PRO A 593 18.47 16.64 -27.81
C PRO A 593 17.05 16.26 -27.37
N TYR A 594 16.85 15.01 -26.95
CA TYR A 594 15.57 14.49 -26.53
C TYR A 594 15.32 14.77 -25.04
N MET A 595 16.36 14.73 -24.23
CA MET A 595 16.30 15.12 -22.84
C MET A 595 15.98 16.61 -22.71
N ASP A 596 16.62 17.47 -23.51
CA ASP A 596 16.31 18.90 -23.60
C ASP A 596 14.86 19.16 -24.06
N TYR A 597 14.32 18.32 -24.94
CA TYR A 597 12.93 18.42 -25.40
C TYR A 597 11.93 18.01 -24.30
N ILE A 598 12.22 16.98 -23.51
CA ILE A 598 11.30 16.45 -22.48
C ILE A 598 11.34 17.29 -21.21
N PHE A 599 12.52 17.72 -20.79
CA PHE A 599 12.70 18.47 -19.54
C PHE A 599 12.70 20.00 -19.74
N GLY A 600 12.60 20.45 -20.99
CA GLY A 600 12.85 21.83 -21.36
C GLY A 600 14.35 22.13 -21.35
N GLU A 601 14.80 23.08 -22.16
CA GLU A 601 16.14 23.63 -21.98
C GLU A 601 16.23 24.12 -20.53
N GLU A 602 17.13 23.53 -19.74
CA GLU A 602 17.46 24.09 -18.43
C GLU A 602 17.73 25.58 -18.63
N ASP A 603 16.95 26.37 -17.92
CA ASP A 603 16.98 27.84 -17.99
C ASP A 603 18.45 28.29 -17.82
N LYS A 604 19.12 28.63 -18.92
CA LYS A 604 20.51 29.09 -18.94
C LYS A 604 20.72 30.41 -18.20
N ASN A 605 19.69 30.84 -17.48
CA ASN A 605 19.71 32.02 -16.63
C ASN A 605 19.59 31.61 -15.15
N GLY A 606 20.62 30.99 -14.61
CA GLY A 606 20.83 30.93 -13.18
C GLY A 606 20.84 32.35 -12.59
N LYS A 607 19.67 32.83 -12.17
CA LYS A 607 19.48 33.90 -11.21
C LYS A 607 18.33 33.54 -10.27
#